data_0f0d94dbb932fe1edffb54238965a18b
#
_entry.id   0f0d94dbb932fe1edffb54238965a18b
#
_cell.length_a   1.000
_cell.length_b   1.000
_cell.length_c   1.000
_cell.angle_alpha   90.00
_cell.angle_beta   90.00
_cell.angle_gamma   90.00
#
_symmetry.space_group_name_H-M   'P 1'
#
loop_
_entity.id
_entity.type
_entity.pdbx_description
1 polymer ?
#
loop_
_entity_poly.entity_id
_entity_poly.type
_entity_poly.pdbx_seq_one_letter_code
_entity_poly.pdbx_strand_id
1 'polypeptide(L)'
;AAEMFEALPQKLKNELRFEFSSGDLSEQSIVIDGLLGTGVRGDLREPFASWIRIVNESGVPVIAVDIPSGLNADDGTASLCMQADLTVTMAGVKTGMLLERGPLVSGRIEVARIGIPESELEEAADGMPVFTNLDARSLLRREPFDTFKNRRGHLAVIGGSARYASAPFLSAEAALRTGCGLVTLFLPESAEIHCIVRKALILRRVPDEGGPAFCASSLTEIESALQDKSAFAIGPGLMDRPETLPFL
;
A
#
# COMPACT_ATOMS: atom_id res chain seq x y z
N ALA A 1 4.40 -26.36 -23.06
CA ALA A 1 4.96 -27.13 -21.93
C ALA A 1 5.46 -28.50 -22.38
N ALA A 2 4.63 -29.32 -23.04
CA ALA A 2 5.03 -30.68 -23.49
C ALA A 2 6.24 -30.67 -24.42
N GLU A 3 6.27 -29.78 -25.42
CA GLU A 3 7.41 -29.63 -26.35
C GLU A 3 8.68 -29.19 -25.64
N MET A 4 8.57 -28.30 -24.65
CA MET A 4 9.73 -27.86 -23.84
C MET A 4 10.25 -29.01 -22.98
N PHE A 5 9.37 -29.81 -22.39
CA PHE A 5 9.78 -31.00 -21.65
C PHE A 5 10.53 -32.00 -22.55
N GLU A 6 10.02 -32.25 -23.77
CA GLU A 6 10.69 -33.14 -24.72
C GLU A 6 12.07 -32.65 -25.14
N ALA A 7 12.29 -31.34 -25.18
CA ALA A 7 13.58 -30.73 -25.51
C ALA A 7 14.61 -30.80 -24.38
N LEU A 8 14.23 -31.16 -23.16
CA LEU A 8 15.18 -31.25 -22.03
C LEU A 8 16.19 -32.41 -22.19
N PRO A 9 17.44 -32.23 -21.76
CA PRO A 9 18.41 -33.31 -21.68
C PRO A 9 17.89 -34.46 -20.81
N GLN A 10 18.18 -35.71 -21.19
CA GLN A 10 17.68 -36.90 -20.52
C GLN A 10 18.03 -36.93 -19.02
N LYS A 11 19.23 -36.40 -18.65
CA LYS A 11 19.65 -36.27 -17.25
C LYS A 11 18.64 -35.44 -16.43
N LEU A 12 18.22 -34.28 -16.97
CA LEU A 12 17.24 -33.42 -16.31
C LEU A 12 15.86 -34.04 -16.25
N LYS A 13 15.43 -34.74 -17.35
CA LYS A 13 14.15 -35.49 -17.32
C LYS A 13 14.09 -36.53 -16.22
N ASN A 14 15.21 -37.19 -15.95
CA ASN A 14 15.30 -38.22 -14.90
C ASN A 14 15.30 -37.65 -13.47
N GLU A 15 15.64 -36.38 -13.32
CA GLU A 15 15.63 -35.67 -12.03
C GLU A 15 14.27 -35.03 -11.72
N LEU A 16 13.38 -34.91 -12.73
CA LEU A 16 12.04 -34.34 -12.55
C LEU A 16 11.13 -35.34 -11.81
N ARG A 17 10.49 -34.81 -10.79
CA ARG A 17 9.44 -35.55 -10.06
C ARG A 17 8.11 -34.86 -10.30
N PHE A 18 7.09 -35.67 -10.47
CA PHE A 18 5.71 -35.25 -10.68
C PHE A 18 4.83 -35.42 -9.44
N GLU A 19 5.40 -35.97 -8.38
CA GLU A 19 4.77 -36.12 -7.08
C GLU A 19 5.58 -35.33 -6.06
N PHE A 20 4.91 -34.65 -5.16
CA PHE A 20 5.50 -33.81 -4.14
C PHE A 20 4.82 -34.08 -2.80
N SER A 21 5.63 -34.23 -1.76
CA SER A 21 5.20 -34.47 -0.39
C SER A 21 6.01 -33.65 0.61
N SER A 22 5.53 -33.55 1.84
CA SER A 22 6.25 -32.87 2.93
C SER A 22 7.64 -33.48 3.22
N GLY A 23 7.86 -34.76 2.90
CA GLY A 23 9.16 -35.42 3.05
C GLY A 23 10.22 -34.94 2.06
N ASP A 24 9.85 -34.22 1.01
CA ASP A 24 10.77 -33.65 0.03
C ASP A 24 11.35 -32.30 0.50
N LEU A 25 10.80 -31.72 1.57
CA LEU A 25 11.25 -30.44 2.14
C LEU A 25 12.13 -30.67 3.38
N SER A 26 13.19 -29.88 3.49
CA SER A 26 14.07 -29.82 4.66
C SER A 26 14.25 -28.36 5.09
N GLU A 27 14.74 -28.12 6.30
CA GLU A 27 15.02 -26.77 6.80
C GLU A 27 16.00 -25.95 5.93
N GLN A 28 16.78 -26.64 5.08
CA GLN A 28 17.73 -26.01 4.15
C GLN A 28 17.17 -25.84 2.72
N SER A 29 15.90 -26.22 2.51
CA SER A 29 15.27 -26.11 1.21
C SER A 29 14.87 -24.66 0.92
N ILE A 30 14.85 -24.32 -0.36
CA ILE A 30 14.21 -23.12 -0.90
C ILE A 30 13.24 -23.60 -1.97
N VAL A 31 12.01 -23.17 -1.90
CA VAL A 31 11.00 -23.46 -2.93
C VAL A 31 10.97 -22.35 -3.95
N ILE A 32 11.01 -22.72 -5.22
CA ILE A 32 10.75 -21.82 -6.34
C ILE A 32 9.35 -22.15 -6.85
N ASP A 33 8.41 -21.23 -6.61
CA ASP A 33 7.02 -21.36 -7.01
C ASP A 33 6.83 -20.85 -8.45
N GLY A 34 6.49 -21.73 -9.33
CA GLY A 34 6.12 -21.45 -10.73
C GLY A 34 4.97 -22.34 -11.17
N LEU A 35 4.11 -22.79 -10.23
CA LEU A 35 3.02 -23.72 -10.51
C LEU A 35 1.91 -23.10 -11.37
N LEU A 36 1.49 -21.89 -11.01
CA LEU A 36 0.37 -21.19 -11.64
C LEU A 36 0.73 -19.72 -11.88
N GLY A 37 0.33 -19.18 -13.03
CA GLY A 37 0.57 -17.78 -13.41
C GLY A 37 -0.66 -16.91 -13.21
N THR A 38 -0.71 -15.79 -13.95
CA THR A 38 -1.72 -14.72 -13.85
C THR A 38 -3.15 -15.12 -14.24
N GLY A 39 -3.34 -16.30 -14.81
CA GLY A 39 -4.66 -16.77 -15.26
C GLY A 39 -5.56 -17.40 -14.19
N VAL A 40 -5.15 -17.38 -12.92
CA VAL A 40 -5.92 -17.99 -11.84
C VAL A 40 -7.21 -17.22 -11.58
N ARG A 41 -8.32 -17.95 -11.50
CA ARG A 41 -9.64 -17.45 -11.13
C ARG A 41 -10.35 -18.49 -10.26
N GLY A 42 -10.85 -18.06 -9.11
CA GLY A 42 -11.59 -18.93 -8.17
C GLY A 42 -10.73 -19.96 -7.46
N ASP A 43 -11.34 -21.09 -7.09
CA ASP A 43 -10.70 -22.11 -6.26
C ASP A 43 -9.70 -22.95 -7.04
N LEU A 44 -8.61 -23.29 -6.33
CA LEU A 44 -7.56 -24.13 -6.89
C LEU A 44 -8.00 -25.62 -6.95
N ARG A 45 -7.60 -26.28 -8.04
CA ARG A 45 -7.82 -27.71 -8.22
C ARG A 45 -6.66 -28.51 -7.66
N GLU A 46 -6.94 -29.77 -7.30
CA GLU A 46 -5.89 -30.73 -6.99
C GLU A 46 -5.09 -31.09 -8.27
N PRO A 47 -3.78 -31.33 -8.16
CA PRO A 47 -2.99 -31.43 -6.91
C PRO A 47 -2.42 -30.09 -6.39
N PHE A 48 -2.63 -28.98 -7.10
CA PHE A 48 -2.02 -27.68 -6.78
C PHE A 48 -2.40 -27.18 -5.38
N ALA A 49 -3.67 -27.35 -4.99
CA ALA A 49 -4.15 -26.95 -3.68
C ALA A 49 -3.40 -27.70 -2.56
N SER A 50 -3.20 -29.00 -2.69
CA SER A 50 -2.46 -29.81 -1.72
C SER A 50 -0.98 -29.40 -1.66
N TRP A 51 -0.34 -29.18 -2.78
CA TRP A 51 1.08 -28.76 -2.82
C TRP A 51 1.30 -27.41 -2.18
N ILE A 52 0.43 -26.44 -2.44
CA ILE A 52 0.50 -25.10 -1.82
C ILE A 52 0.34 -25.20 -0.30
N ARG A 53 -0.59 -26.02 0.21
CA ARG A 53 -0.73 -26.24 1.65
C ARG A 53 0.54 -26.84 2.27
N ILE A 54 1.10 -27.88 1.66
CA ILE A 54 2.34 -28.52 2.13
C ILE A 54 3.49 -27.49 2.22
N VAL A 55 3.67 -26.68 1.19
CA VAL A 55 4.73 -25.66 1.20
C VAL A 55 4.47 -24.59 2.27
N ASN A 56 3.26 -24.04 2.32
CA ASN A 56 2.92 -23.00 3.31
C ASN A 56 3.06 -23.50 4.77
N GLU A 57 2.77 -24.78 5.02
CA GLU A 57 2.89 -25.39 6.34
C GLU A 57 4.33 -25.76 6.71
N SER A 58 5.22 -25.90 5.74
CA SER A 58 6.60 -26.29 5.95
C SER A 58 7.47 -25.20 6.56
N GLY A 59 7.13 -23.93 6.37
CA GLY A 59 7.92 -22.78 6.81
C GLY A 59 9.23 -22.57 6.04
N VAL A 60 9.48 -23.29 4.94
CA VAL A 60 10.66 -23.07 4.10
C VAL A 60 10.51 -21.78 3.28
N PRO A 61 11.60 -21.05 3.00
CA PRO A 61 11.56 -19.84 2.17
C PRO A 61 11.02 -20.12 0.77
N VAL A 62 10.16 -19.23 0.28
CA VAL A 62 9.52 -19.34 -1.03
C VAL A 62 9.87 -18.15 -1.90
N ILE A 63 10.33 -18.42 -3.12
CA ILE A 63 10.52 -17.43 -4.18
C ILE A 63 9.47 -17.69 -5.26
N ALA A 64 8.52 -16.78 -5.41
CA ALA A 64 7.52 -16.86 -6.46
C ALA A 64 8.02 -16.26 -7.78
N VAL A 65 7.80 -16.98 -8.87
CA VAL A 65 8.09 -16.54 -10.23
C VAL A 65 6.84 -15.87 -10.80
N ASP A 66 6.96 -14.61 -11.09
CA ASP A 66 5.94 -13.72 -11.67
C ASP A 66 4.82 -13.34 -10.66
N ILE A 67 4.15 -14.28 -10.06
CA ILE A 67 3.08 -14.07 -9.08
C ILE A 67 2.99 -15.29 -8.16
N PRO A 68 2.69 -15.14 -6.86
CA PRO A 68 2.41 -16.29 -6.00
C PRO A 68 1.27 -17.14 -6.54
N SER A 69 1.52 -18.44 -6.72
CA SER A 69 0.53 -19.36 -7.27
C SER A 69 -0.76 -19.38 -6.48
N GLY A 70 -1.87 -19.14 -7.15
CA GLY A 70 -3.20 -19.05 -6.53
C GLY A 70 -3.70 -17.64 -6.26
N LEU A 71 -2.84 -16.62 -6.36
CA LEU A 71 -3.25 -15.22 -6.25
C LEU A 71 -3.86 -14.74 -7.57
N ASN A 72 -5.01 -14.07 -7.51
CA ASN A 72 -5.59 -13.39 -8.67
C ASN A 72 -4.77 -12.13 -9.00
N ALA A 73 -4.26 -12.06 -10.23
CA ALA A 73 -3.40 -10.98 -10.67
C ALA A 73 -4.09 -9.62 -10.79
N ASP A 74 -5.41 -9.59 -10.98
CA ASP A 74 -6.16 -8.36 -11.23
C ASP A 74 -6.63 -7.71 -9.92
N ASP A 75 -7.18 -8.50 -9.00
CA ASP A 75 -7.85 -7.98 -7.79
C ASP A 75 -7.23 -8.44 -6.45
N GLY A 76 -6.25 -9.35 -6.48
CA GLY A 76 -5.60 -9.85 -5.27
C GLY A 76 -6.43 -10.83 -4.44
N THR A 77 -7.57 -11.29 -4.94
CA THR A 77 -8.38 -12.30 -4.25
C THR A 77 -7.73 -13.69 -4.35
N ALA A 78 -7.88 -14.47 -3.31
CA ALA A 78 -7.46 -15.88 -3.28
C ALA A 78 -8.14 -16.61 -2.13
N SER A 79 -8.68 -17.81 -2.39
CA SER A 79 -9.11 -18.73 -1.33
C SER A 79 -7.91 -19.44 -0.69
N LEU A 80 -6.94 -19.82 -1.52
CA LEU A 80 -5.67 -20.42 -1.18
C LEU A 80 -4.62 -19.93 -2.17
N CYS A 81 -3.45 -19.50 -1.68
CA CYS A 81 -2.31 -19.14 -2.51
C CYS A 81 -0.99 -19.40 -1.80
N MET A 82 0.08 -19.49 -2.57
CA MET A 82 1.44 -19.59 -2.06
C MET A 82 1.78 -18.34 -1.23
N GLN A 83 2.47 -18.53 -0.10
CA GLN A 83 3.01 -17.45 0.72
C GLN A 83 4.49 -17.29 0.38
N ALA A 84 4.81 -16.27 -0.41
CA ALA A 84 6.17 -16.02 -0.85
C ALA A 84 6.90 -15.03 0.06
N ASP A 85 8.19 -15.27 0.29
CA ASP A 85 9.11 -14.31 0.92
C ASP A 85 9.62 -13.27 -0.08
N LEU A 86 9.76 -13.71 -1.34
CA LEU A 86 10.16 -12.88 -2.47
C LEU A 86 9.33 -13.25 -3.69
N THR A 87 8.82 -12.25 -4.39
CA THR A 87 8.23 -12.44 -5.72
C THR A 87 9.07 -11.69 -6.74
N VAL A 88 9.60 -12.44 -7.72
CA VAL A 88 10.29 -11.86 -8.89
C VAL A 88 9.27 -11.77 -10.01
N THR A 89 8.64 -10.60 -10.15
CA THR A 89 7.60 -10.36 -11.14
C THR A 89 8.19 -9.88 -12.46
N MET A 90 7.62 -10.33 -13.57
CA MET A 90 8.11 -10.02 -14.91
C MET A 90 7.45 -8.75 -15.46
N ALA A 91 8.23 -7.89 -16.10
CA ALA A 91 7.81 -6.65 -16.74
C ALA A 91 7.28 -5.57 -15.77
N GLY A 92 6.23 -5.86 -15.03
CA GLY A 92 5.57 -4.93 -14.11
C GLY A 92 4.88 -5.63 -12.94
N VAL A 93 4.61 -4.88 -11.89
CA VAL A 93 3.85 -5.36 -10.73
C VAL A 93 2.39 -5.55 -11.13
N LYS A 94 1.82 -6.70 -10.83
CA LYS A 94 0.40 -6.98 -11.07
C LYS A 94 -0.43 -6.30 -10.00
N THR A 95 -1.55 -5.71 -10.39
CA THR A 95 -2.47 -4.97 -9.50
C THR A 95 -2.87 -5.81 -8.28
N GLY A 96 -3.17 -7.10 -8.49
CA GLY A 96 -3.53 -8.02 -7.43
C GLY A 96 -2.45 -8.29 -6.38
N MET A 97 -1.17 -8.03 -6.69
CA MET A 97 -0.08 -8.14 -5.70
C MET A 97 -0.10 -6.99 -4.68
N LEU A 98 -0.80 -5.90 -4.99
CA LEU A 98 -0.90 -4.69 -4.16
C LEU A 98 -2.27 -4.55 -3.49
N LEU A 99 -3.24 -5.39 -3.86
CA LEU A 99 -4.61 -5.36 -3.36
C LEU A 99 -4.94 -6.61 -2.53
N GLU A 100 -5.94 -6.50 -1.68
CA GLU A 100 -6.53 -7.59 -0.88
C GLU A 100 -5.46 -8.47 -0.19
N ARG A 101 -5.32 -9.72 -0.61
CA ARG A 101 -4.33 -10.66 -0.06
C ARG A 101 -2.92 -10.45 -0.60
N GLY A 102 -2.79 -9.79 -1.75
CA GLY A 102 -1.51 -9.60 -2.42
C GLY A 102 -0.36 -9.12 -1.52
N PRO A 103 -0.53 -8.01 -0.77
CA PRO A 103 0.53 -7.52 0.12
C PRO A 103 0.94 -8.50 1.24
N LEU A 104 0.05 -9.42 1.62
CA LEU A 104 0.29 -10.40 2.67
C LEU A 104 1.05 -11.64 2.18
N VAL A 105 0.98 -11.94 0.88
CA VAL A 105 1.48 -13.21 0.33
C VAL A 105 2.58 -13.05 -0.70
N SER A 106 2.80 -11.83 -1.23
CA SER A 106 3.83 -11.58 -2.25
C SER A 106 5.23 -11.36 -1.66
N GLY A 107 5.34 -11.16 -0.37
CA GLY A 107 6.61 -10.83 0.26
C GLY A 107 7.27 -9.58 -0.33
N ARG A 108 8.59 -9.59 -0.46
CA ARG A 108 9.30 -8.53 -1.17
C ARG A 108 9.10 -8.70 -2.67
N ILE A 109 8.69 -7.64 -3.36
CA ILE A 109 8.46 -7.65 -4.81
C ILE A 109 9.67 -7.04 -5.52
N GLU A 110 10.25 -7.79 -6.46
CA GLU A 110 11.31 -7.35 -7.36
C GLU A 110 10.84 -7.47 -8.82
N VAL A 111 11.03 -6.41 -9.61
CA VAL A 111 10.63 -6.41 -11.02
C VAL A 111 11.77 -6.83 -11.91
N ALA A 112 11.62 -7.95 -12.61
CA ALA A 112 12.56 -8.41 -13.63
C ALA A 112 12.25 -7.78 -14.99
N ARG A 113 13.22 -7.08 -15.57
CA ARG A 113 13.12 -6.56 -16.93
C ARG A 113 13.32 -7.70 -17.94
N ILE A 114 12.33 -7.92 -18.80
CA ILE A 114 12.34 -9.00 -19.80
C ILE A 114 12.44 -8.49 -21.24
N GLY A 115 12.92 -7.25 -21.41
CA GLY A 115 13.16 -6.67 -22.74
C GLY A 115 11.95 -5.97 -23.37
N ILE A 116 10.85 -5.79 -22.63
CA ILE A 116 9.71 -4.98 -23.08
C ILE A 116 10.08 -3.50 -22.93
N PRO A 117 9.90 -2.66 -23.97
CA PRO A 117 10.12 -1.22 -23.88
C PRO A 117 9.24 -0.56 -22.83
N GLU A 118 9.78 0.46 -22.15
CA GLU A 118 9.05 1.20 -21.10
C GLU A 118 7.74 1.82 -21.64
N SER A 119 7.77 2.34 -22.87
CA SER A 119 6.59 2.91 -23.52
C SER A 119 5.44 1.92 -23.72
N GLU A 120 5.75 0.67 -23.98
CA GLU A 120 4.73 -0.39 -24.11
C GLU A 120 4.18 -0.80 -22.72
N LEU A 121 5.04 -0.76 -21.70
CA LEU A 121 4.60 -1.01 -20.31
C LEU A 121 3.70 0.11 -19.80
N GLU A 122 4.02 1.38 -20.11
CA GLU A 122 3.19 2.53 -19.75
C GLU A 122 1.83 2.51 -20.45
N GLU A 123 1.79 2.11 -21.74
CA GLU A 123 0.54 1.96 -22.49
C GLU A 123 -0.32 0.80 -21.97
N ALA A 124 0.32 -0.29 -21.54
CA ALA A 124 -0.36 -1.46 -20.96
C ALA A 124 -0.75 -1.27 -19.49
N ALA A 125 -0.20 -0.25 -18.82
CA ALA A 125 -0.52 0.01 -17.42
C ALA A 125 -1.99 0.41 -17.25
N ASP A 126 -2.65 -0.19 -16.28
CA ASP A 126 -4.08 0.02 -15.99
C ASP A 126 -4.38 1.38 -15.31
N GLY A 127 -3.47 2.34 -15.48
CA GLY A 127 -3.62 3.72 -14.99
C GLY A 127 -3.53 3.88 -13.46
N MET A 128 -3.18 2.83 -12.73
CA MET A 128 -2.96 2.92 -11.28
C MET A 128 -1.47 3.17 -10.98
N PRO A 129 -1.06 4.42 -10.74
CA PRO A 129 0.34 4.70 -10.43
C PRO A 129 0.70 4.18 -9.03
N VAL A 130 1.85 3.54 -8.93
CA VAL A 130 2.43 3.12 -7.64
C VAL A 130 3.47 4.15 -7.21
N PHE A 131 3.24 4.83 -6.11
CA PHE A 131 4.18 5.77 -5.54
C PHE A 131 5.32 5.05 -4.82
N THR A 132 6.53 5.19 -5.34
CA THR A 132 7.71 4.47 -4.86
C THR A 132 8.60 5.34 -3.96
N ASN A 133 9.60 4.72 -3.32
CA ASN A 133 10.63 5.45 -2.59
C ASN A 133 11.47 6.38 -3.49
N LEU A 134 11.59 6.08 -4.79
CA LEU A 134 12.29 6.95 -5.75
C LEU A 134 11.46 8.19 -6.04
N ASP A 135 10.13 8.04 -6.21
CA ASP A 135 9.22 9.16 -6.38
C ASP A 135 9.23 10.06 -5.14
N ALA A 136 9.17 9.47 -3.95
CA ALA A 136 9.30 10.22 -2.70
C ALA A 136 10.60 11.02 -2.63
N ARG A 137 11.74 10.42 -3.00
CA ARG A 137 13.04 11.11 -3.02
C ARG A 137 13.09 12.26 -4.01
N SER A 138 12.43 12.13 -5.17
CA SER A 138 12.38 13.19 -6.19
C SER A 138 11.60 14.41 -5.72
N LEU A 139 10.59 14.21 -4.87
CA LEU A 139 9.77 15.27 -4.29
C LEU A 139 10.41 15.93 -3.06
N LEU A 140 11.25 15.21 -2.33
CA LEU A 140 11.94 15.75 -1.16
C LEU A 140 13.17 16.58 -1.59
N ARG A 141 12.99 17.88 -1.66
CA ARG A 141 14.09 18.81 -1.97
C ARG A 141 14.99 18.97 -0.74
N ARG A 142 16.31 19.07 -0.99
CA ARG A 142 17.24 19.52 0.03
C ARG A 142 17.02 20.99 0.27
N GLU A 143 16.62 21.35 1.49
CA GLU A 143 16.43 22.74 1.87
C GLU A 143 17.77 23.47 2.00
N PRO A 144 17.87 24.76 1.56
CA PRO A 144 19.02 25.57 1.81
C PRO A 144 19.30 25.73 3.30
N PHE A 145 20.58 25.94 3.65
CA PHE A 145 21.00 26.09 5.05
C PHE A 145 20.32 27.28 5.75
N ASP A 146 20.01 28.35 5.02
CA ASP A 146 19.37 29.57 5.49
C ASP A 146 17.83 29.54 5.44
N THR A 147 17.24 28.34 5.23
CA THR A 147 15.78 28.22 5.19
C THR A 147 15.14 28.42 6.57
N PHE A 148 13.92 28.94 6.59
CA PHE A 148 13.13 29.14 7.81
C PHE A 148 11.70 28.64 7.64
N LYS A 149 10.99 28.47 8.76
CA LYS A 149 9.68 27.81 8.81
C LYS A 149 8.67 28.31 7.78
N ASN A 150 8.55 29.61 7.55
CA ASN A 150 7.56 30.16 6.60
C ASN A 150 7.91 29.84 5.13
N ARG A 151 9.19 29.61 4.82
CA ARG A 151 9.64 29.26 3.46
C ARG A 151 9.37 27.79 3.13
N ARG A 152 9.26 26.95 4.16
CA ARG A 152 8.99 25.51 4.01
C ARG A 152 7.52 25.18 3.85
N GLY A 153 6.67 26.17 3.69
CA GLY A 153 5.24 26.03 3.52
C GLY A 153 4.46 25.87 4.82
N HIS A 154 3.16 26.07 4.71
CA HIS A 154 2.20 25.99 5.79
C HIS A 154 1.05 25.05 5.39
N LEU A 155 0.96 23.90 6.01
CA LEU A 155 -0.09 22.93 5.78
C LEU A 155 -1.27 23.16 6.72
N ALA A 156 -2.49 23.16 6.20
CA ALA A 156 -3.71 23.00 6.97
C ALA A 156 -4.10 21.52 7.00
N VAL A 157 -4.29 20.95 8.18
CA VAL A 157 -4.90 19.63 8.35
C VAL A 157 -6.29 19.83 8.92
N ILE A 158 -7.29 19.35 8.21
CA ILE A 158 -8.71 19.50 8.55
C ILE A 158 -9.26 18.11 8.80
N GLY A 159 -9.64 17.84 10.04
CA GLY A 159 -10.07 16.49 10.39
C GLY A 159 -10.44 16.36 11.86
N GLY A 160 -10.80 15.15 12.25
CA GLY A 160 -11.26 14.85 13.60
C GLY A 160 -12.78 14.97 13.76
N SER A 161 -13.23 14.42 14.83
CA SER A 161 -14.62 14.42 15.28
C SER A 161 -14.63 14.06 16.77
N ALA A 162 -15.76 14.14 17.43
CA ALA A 162 -15.90 13.69 18.80
C ALA A 162 -15.40 12.25 19.02
N ARG A 163 -15.56 11.38 18.01
CA ARG A 163 -15.14 9.98 18.07
C ARG A 163 -13.70 9.74 17.65
N TYR A 164 -13.18 10.52 16.69
CA TYR A 164 -11.87 10.28 16.05
C TYR A 164 -10.95 11.50 16.14
N ALA A 165 -10.84 12.08 17.32
CA ALA A 165 -10.07 13.30 17.56
C ALA A 165 -8.57 13.17 17.26
N SER A 166 -8.00 11.96 17.42
CA SER A 166 -6.54 11.74 17.31
C SER A 166 -6.03 11.52 15.90
N ALA A 167 -6.87 11.09 14.96
CA ALA A 167 -6.44 10.77 13.60
C ALA A 167 -5.74 11.93 12.87
N PRO A 168 -6.25 13.17 12.89
CA PRO A 168 -5.61 14.28 12.21
C PRO A 168 -4.27 14.71 12.84
N PHE A 169 -4.02 14.37 14.11
CA PHE A 169 -2.70 14.61 14.73
C PHE A 169 -1.62 13.75 14.10
N LEU A 170 -1.92 12.52 13.69
CA LEU A 170 -0.97 11.66 12.98
C LEU A 170 -0.56 12.27 11.64
N SER A 171 -1.52 12.80 10.89
CA SER A 171 -1.25 13.49 9.61
C SER A 171 -0.44 14.77 9.81
N ALA A 172 -0.78 15.56 10.82
CA ALA A 172 -0.07 16.78 11.16
C ALA A 172 1.38 16.49 11.62
N GLU A 173 1.58 15.43 12.40
CA GLU A 173 2.91 14.99 12.82
C GLU A 173 3.75 14.47 11.65
N ALA A 174 3.16 13.70 10.76
CA ALA A 174 3.81 13.23 9.54
C ALA A 174 4.29 14.41 8.68
N ALA A 175 3.46 15.43 8.51
CA ALA A 175 3.83 16.65 7.78
C ALA A 175 5.03 17.38 8.41
N LEU A 176 5.07 17.51 9.73
CA LEU A 176 6.22 18.09 10.41
C LEU A 176 7.48 17.25 10.24
N ARG A 177 7.36 15.92 10.28
CA ARG A 177 8.50 15.00 10.12
C ARG A 177 9.05 14.99 8.70
N THR A 178 8.22 15.23 7.69
CA THR A 178 8.66 15.36 6.30
C THR A 178 9.25 16.73 5.96
N GLY A 179 9.24 17.67 6.94
CA GLY A 179 9.91 18.96 6.82
C GLY A 179 9.01 20.16 6.55
N CYS A 180 7.69 20.01 6.65
CA CYS A 180 6.77 21.13 6.59
C CYS A 180 7.12 22.18 7.65
N GLY A 181 7.11 23.45 7.27
CA GLY A 181 7.54 24.53 8.16
C GLY A 181 6.54 24.90 9.25
N LEU A 182 5.27 24.89 8.90
CA LEU A 182 4.14 25.17 9.79
C LEU A 182 2.99 24.22 9.50
N VAL A 183 2.31 23.76 10.55
CA VAL A 183 1.08 22.96 10.41
C VAL A 183 0.01 23.54 11.32
N THR A 184 -1.14 23.91 10.73
CA THR A 184 -2.36 24.25 11.46
C THR A 184 -3.32 23.08 11.40
N LEU A 185 -3.76 22.64 12.54
CA LEU A 185 -4.74 21.57 12.70
C LEU A 185 -6.10 22.17 13.08
N PHE A 186 -7.09 21.98 12.23
CA PHE A 186 -8.48 22.37 12.49
C PHE A 186 -9.25 21.17 13.05
N LEU A 187 -9.89 21.37 14.20
CA LEU A 187 -10.69 20.39 14.89
C LEU A 187 -12.06 20.98 15.27
N PRO A 188 -13.15 20.22 15.20
CA PRO A 188 -14.42 20.65 15.76
C PRO A 188 -14.32 20.80 17.28
N GLU A 189 -15.13 21.66 17.89
CA GLU A 189 -15.11 21.94 19.32
C GLU A 189 -15.39 20.69 20.16
N SER A 190 -16.25 19.79 19.68
CA SER A 190 -16.58 18.52 20.31
C SER A 190 -15.46 17.49 20.34
N ALA A 191 -14.39 17.67 19.55
CA ALA A 191 -13.28 16.72 19.51
C ALA A 191 -12.45 16.84 20.79
N GLU A 192 -12.55 15.89 21.70
CA GLU A 192 -11.73 15.84 22.91
C GLU A 192 -10.32 15.39 22.62
N ILE A 193 -9.32 16.14 23.10
CA ILE A 193 -7.91 15.84 22.88
C ILE A 193 -7.38 15.07 24.08
N HIS A 194 -7.08 13.80 23.90
CA HIS A 194 -6.48 12.92 24.91
C HIS A 194 -4.99 12.64 24.66
N CYS A 195 -4.36 13.36 23.75
CA CYS A 195 -2.95 13.18 23.42
C CYS A 195 -2.11 14.42 23.75
N ILE A 196 -0.80 14.22 23.90
CA ILE A 196 0.13 15.34 24.05
C ILE A 196 0.28 16.05 22.71
N VAL A 197 -0.22 17.29 22.65
CA VAL A 197 -0.06 18.14 21.46
C VAL A 197 1.40 18.60 21.37
N ARG A 198 2.07 18.33 20.26
CA ARG A 198 3.43 18.86 20.03
C ARG A 198 3.38 20.39 19.94
N LYS A 199 4.31 21.06 20.60
CA LYS A 199 4.42 22.53 20.64
C LYS A 199 4.56 23.18 19.23
N ALA A 200 4.95 22.40 18.22
CA ALA A 200 5.09 22.86 16.84
C ALA A 200 3.77 22.89 16.04
N LEU A 201 2.69 22.35 16.58
CA LEU A 201 1.38 22.38 15.94
C LEU A 201 0.59 23.62 16.37
N ILE A 202 -0.02 24.28 15.40
CA ILE A 202 -0.99 25.34 15.63
C ILE A 202 -2.37 24.70 15.65
N LEU A 203 -3.01 24.66 16.82
CA LEU A 203 -4.33 24.10 16.98
C LEU A 203 -5.38 25.20 16.83
N ARG A 204 -6.37 24.97 15.97
CA ARG A 204 -7.56 25.79 15.86
C ARG A 204 -8.81 24.93 16.08
N ARG A 205 -9.64 25.37 17.03
CA ARG A 205 -10.98 24.85 17.23
C ARG A 205 -11.94 25.61 16.34
N VAL A 206 -12.85 24.91 15.70
CA VAL A 206 -13.89 25.51 14.85
C VAL A 206 -15.28 25.10 15.35
N PRO A 207 -16.30 25.95 15.18
CA PRO A 207 -17.66 25.66 15.60
C PRO A 207 -18.17 24.34 15.01
N ASP A 208 -18.96 23.61 15.78
CA ASP A 208 -19.63 22.38 15.35
C ASP A 208 -21.14 22.38 15.72
N GLU A 209 -21.64 23.54 16.19
CA GLU A 209 -23.06 23.76 16.59
C GLU A 209 -23.54 22.74 17.61
N GLY A 210 -22.64 22.23 18.45
CA GLY A 210 -22.91 21.19 19.45
C GLY A 210 -23.05 19.81 18.86
N GLY A 211 -22.71 19.62 17.59
CA GLY A 211 -22.67 18.33 16.91
C GLY A 211 -21.35 17.58 17.15
N PRO A 212 -21.26 16.31 16.72
CA PRO A 212 -20.06 15.50 16.90
C PRO A 212 -18.98 15.69 15.83
N ALA A 213 -19.19 16.57 14.86
CA ALA A 213 -18.36 16.75 13.68
C ALA A 213 -18.46 18.15 13.11
N PHE A 214 -17.71 18.42 12.04
CA PHE A 214 -17.79 19.67 11.30
C PHE A 214 -19.18 19.92 10.72
N CYS A 215 -19.54 21.18 10.59
CA CYS A 215 -20.80 21.68 10.02
C CYS A 215 -20.55 22.86 9.09
N ALA A 216 -21.61 23.42 8.52
CA ALA A 216 -21.49 24.54 7.57
C ALA A 216 -20.81 25.78 8.15
N SER A 217 -21.02 26.10 9.43
CA SER A 217 -20.34 27.23 10.10
C SER A 217 -18.83 27.00 10.26
N SER A 218 -18.39 25.75 10.44
CA SER A 218 -16.96 25.39 10.44
C SER A 218 -16.30 25.75 9.12
N LEU A 219 -16.97 25.52 7.98
CA LEU A 219 -16.44 25.78 6.65
C LEU A 219 -16.06 27.25 6.46
N THR A 220 -16.96 28.17 6.84
CA THR A 220 -16.73 29.63 6.70
C THR A 220 -15.49 30.07 7.48
N GLU A 221 -15.28 29.55 8.67
CA GLU A 221 -14.09 29.88 9.48
C GLU A 221 -12.82 29.30 8.88
N ILE A 222 -12.88 28.05 8.40
CA ILE A 222 -11.74 27.37 7.78
C ILE A 222 -11.35 28.07 6.48
N GLU A 223 -12.29 28.37 5.57
CA GLU A 223 -12.03 29.05 4.31
C GLU A 223 -11.30 30.39 4.50
N SER A 224 -11.72 31.16 5.47
CA SER A 224 -11.05 32.43 5.81
C SER A 224 -9.59 32.22 6.24
N ALA A 225 -9.30 31.11 6.91
CA ALA A 225 -8.00 30.78 7.45
C ALA A 225 -7.09 30.01 6.46
N LEU A 226 -7.61 29.58 5.30
CA LEU A 226 -6.81 28.87 4.29
C LEU A 226 -5.99 29.79 3.37
N GLN A 227 -6.28 31.07 3.32
CA GLN A 227 -5.68 32.02 2.37
C GLN A 227 -4.15 32.14 2.48
N ASP A 228 -3.60 31.92 3.66
CA ASP A 228 -2.16 31.95 3.93
C ASP A 228 -1.52 30.55 3.98
N LYS A 229 -2.23 29.50 3.58
CA LYS A 229 -1.74 28.12 3.57
C LYS A 229 -1.23 27.73 2.18
N SER A 230 -0.17 26.94 2.18
CA SER A 230 0.46 26.41 0.95
C SER A 230 -0.30 25.21 0.39
N ALA A 231 -0.90 24.42 1.29
CA ALA A 231 -1.65 23.20 0.97
C ALA A 231 -2.61 22.87 2.11
N PHE A 232 -3.56 21.98 1.83
CA PHE A 232 -4.41 21.40 2.88
C PHE A 232 -4.58 19.89 2.69
N ALA A 233 -4.81 19.19 3.79
CA ALA A 233 -5.19 17.78 3.85
C ALA A 233 -6.51 17.70 4.63
N ILE A 234 -7.52 17.10 4.03
CA ILE A 234 -8.84 16.92 4.62
C ILE A 234 -9.18 15.44 4.68
N GLY A 235 -9.86 15.00 5.75
CA GLY A 235 -10.40 13.65 5.84
C GLY A 235 -10.04 12.87 7.10
N PRO A 236 -8.83 12.96 7.67
CA PRO A 236 -8.45 12.12 8.81
C PRO A 236 -9.43 12.26 9.98
N GLY A 237 -10.15 11.19 10.32
CA GLY A 237 -11.07 11.18 11.45
C GLY A 237 -12.39 11.93 11.25
N LEU A 238 -12.74 12.29 10.03
CA LEU A 238 -14.07 12.79 9.71
C LEU A 238 -15.13 11.71 9.97
N MET A 239 -16.31 12.12 10.38
CA MET A 239 -17.46 11.24 10.49
C MET A 239 -18.33 11.35 9.24
N ASP A 240 -18.81 10.20 8.76
CA ASP A 240 -19.86 10.14 7.74
C ASP A 240 -21.20 10.54 8.36
N ARG A 241 -21.58 11.79 8.14
CA ARG A 241 -22.81 12.41 8.62
C ARG A 241 -23.35 13.35 7.56
N PRO A 242 -24.70 13.50 7.46
CA PRO A 242 -25.31 14.45 6.53
C PRO A 242 -24.78 15.89 6.70
N GLU A 243 -24.49 16.30 7.93
CA GLU A 243 -23.97 17.62 8.26
C GLU A 243 -22.51 17.83 7.79
N THR A 244 -21.77 16.74 7.59
CA THR A 244 -20.38 16.76 7.11
C THR A 244 -20.30 16.75 5.59
N LEU A 245 -21.34 16.27 4.88
CA LEU A 245 -21.37 16.21 3.41
C LEU A 245 -21.17 17.56 2.72
N PRO A 246 -21.78 18.68 3.17
CA PRO A 246 -21.55 20.01 2.57
C PRO A 246 -20.11 20.52 2.77
N PHE A 247 -19.35 19.86 3.65
CA PHE A 247 -17.98 20.22 3.97
C PHE A 247 -16.94 19.52 3.05
N LEU A 248 -17.32 18.43 2.41
CA LEU A 248 -16.50 17.64 1.48
C LEU A 248 -16.74 18.06 0.03
#